data_9c4635e0e38030dbc5b67441a325f07d
#
_entry.id   9c4635e0e38030dbc5b67441a325f07d
#
_cell.length_a   1.000
_cell.length_b   1.000
_cell.length_c   1.000
_cell.angle_alpha   90.00
_cell.angle_beta   90.00
_cell.angle_gamma   90.00
#
_symmetry.space_group_name_H-M   'P 1'
#
loop_
_entity.id
_entity.type
_entity.pdbx_description
1 polymer ?
#
loop_
_entity_poly.entity_id
_entity_poly.type
_entity_poly.pdbx_seq_one_letter_code
_entity_poly.pdbx_strand_id
1 'polypeptide(L)'
;MSLMKIENLTYKYESSRKNVLNNINVEFNKGKVYTIVGKSGSGKTTLLSLISGLDVSTGGDILYNGNNLKQINRDDYRAKSIGVVFQSYNLLLNATAVENIVLSMNISGSGEKNKKEYAYRLLDKIGIDKETADRKILKLSGGEQQRIGIARALAHDPDIIIADEPTGNLDNETEADIMEILANLAHNQDKCVIIVTHSKKVSSYADDIYGIADGKLVPVRIGNKNPA
;
A
#
# COMPACT_ATOMS: atom_id res chain seq x y z
N MET A 1 -11.38 -1.68 17.76
CA MET A 1 -11.84 -2.55 16.65
C MET A 1 -10.77 -2.54 15.58
N SER A 2 -10.49 -3.68 14.95
CA SER A 2 -9.54 -3.73 13.83
C SER A 2 -10.10 -2.96 12.63
N LEU A 3 -9.22 -2.24 11.92
CA LEU A 3 -9.59 -1.52 10.70
C LEU A 3 -9.98 -2.48 9.58
N MET A 4 -9.20 -3.54 9.43
CA MET A 4 -9.45 -4.62 8.48
C MET A 4 -9.29 -5.97 9.16
N LYS A 5 -10.23 -6.88 8.93
CA LYS A 5 -10.19 -8.26 9.42
C LYS A 5 -10.37 -9.23 8.25
N ILE A 6 -9.51 -10.20 8.17
CA ILE A 6 -9.59 -11.28 7.18
C ILE A 6 -9.92 -12.58 7.92
N GLU A 7 -11.00 -13.26 7.49
CA GLU A 7 -11.53 -14.46 8.12
C GLU A 7 -11.64 -15.60 7.14
N ASN A 8 -10.89 -16.69 7.41
CA ASN A 8 -10.90 -17.94 6.64
C ASN A 8 -10.71 -17.73 5.11
N LEU A 9 -9.96 -16.70 4.72
CA LEU A 9 -9.81 -16.28 3.33
C LEU A 9 -9.16 -17.39 2.51
N THR A 10 -9.84 -17.76 1.43
CA THR A 10 -9.38 -18.75 0.46
C THR A 10 -9.54 -18.18 -0.94
N TYR A 11 -8.55 -18.41 -1.79
CA TYR A 11 -8.59 -17.97 -3.17
C TYR A 11 -7.98 -18.99 -4.13
N LYS A 12 -8.65 -19.17 -5.26
CA LYS A 12 -8.22 -20.03 -6.35
C LYS A 12 -8.51 -19.34 -7.68
N TYR A 13 -7.52 -19.27 -8.56
CA TYR A 13 -7.75 -18.84 -9.96
C TYR A 13 -8.58 -19.87 -10.71
N GLU A 14 -9.43 -19.45 -11.62
CA GLU A 14 -10.28 -20.33 -12.44
C GLU A 14 -9.46 -21.39 -13.19
N SER A 15 -8.29 -20.99 -13.71
CA SER A 15 -7.35 -21.88 -14.42
C SER A 15 -6.57 -22.82 -13.52
N SER A 16 -6.62 -22.67 -12.19
CA SER A 16 -5.81 -23.45 -11.24
C SER A 16 -6.61 -24.59 -10.62
N ARG A 17 -5.96 -25.72 -10.36
CA ARG A 17 -6.53 -26.81 -9.55
C ARG A 17 -6.29 -26.64 -8.05
N LYS A 18 -5.33 -25.80 -7.66
CA LYS A 18 -4.93 -25.60 -6.27
C LYS A 18 -5.29 -24.19 -5.81
N ASN A 19 -5.61 -24.05 -4.53
CA ASN A 19 -5.75 -22.75 -3.89
C ASN A 19 -4.39 -22.04 -3.83
N VAL A 20 -4.38 -20.75 -4.15
CA VAL A 20 -3.24 -19.87 -3.99
C VAL A 20 -3.18 -19.32 -2.57
N LEU A 21 -4.35 -19.10 -1.95
CA LEU A 21 -4.49 -18.72 -0.55
C LEU A 21 -5.39 -19.72 0.15
N ASN A 22 -5.00 -20.12 1.38
CA ASN A 22 -5.66 -21.17 2.14
C ASN A 22 -5.92 -20.74 3.58
N ASN A 23 -7.20 -20.49 3.90
CA ASN A 23 -7.65 -20.23 5.27
C ASN A 23 -6.81 -19.15 5.99
N ILE A 24 -6.61 -18.00 5.35
CA ILE A 24 -5.88 -16.87 5.94
C ILE A 24 -6.77 -16.18 6.96
N ASN A 25 -6.21 -15.95 8.14
CA ASN A 25 -6.82 -15.20 9.24
C ASN A 25 -5.81 -14.16 9.74
N VAL A 26 -6.17 -12.88 9.68
CA VAL A 26 -5.31 -11.78 10.14
C VAL A 26 -6.13 -10.52 10.38
N GLU A 27 -5.68 -9.68 11.31
CA GLU A 27 -6.25 -8.37 11.58
C GLU A 27 -5.19 -7.28 11.37
N PHE A 28 -5.60 -6.19 10.72
CA PHE A 28 -4.79 -5.00 10.51
C PHE A 28 -5.42 -3.81 11.23
N ASN A 29 -4.62 -3.08 11.96
CA ASN A 29 -5.02 -1.92 12.76
C ASN A 29 -4.39 -0.65 12.22
N LYS A 30 -5.01 0.50 12.50
CA LYS A 30 -4.38 1.81 12.28
C LYS A 30 -3.12 1.99 13.15
N GLY A 31 -2.27 2.93 12.77
CA GLY A 31 -1.07 3.26 13.51
C GLY A 31 0.05 2.23 13.42
N LYS A 32 -0.03 1.26 12.50
CA LYS A 32 0.96 0.18 12.38
C LYS A 32 1.46 -0.04 10.96
N VAL A 33 2.72 -0.45 10.89
CA VAL A 33 3.35 -1.00 9.67
C VAL A 33 3.35 -2.52 9.74
N TYR A 34 2.71 -3.14 8.78
CA TYR A 34 2.70 -4.58 8.58
C TYR A 34 3.56 -4.95 7.38
N THR A 35 4.36 -5.99 7.50
CA THR A 35 5.12 -6.52 6.37
C THR A 35 4.74 -7.97 6.10
N ILE A 36 4.46 -8.28 4.83
CA ILE A 36 4.18 -9.63 4.36
C ILE A 36 5.36 -10.09 3.51
N VAL A 37 6.09 -11.09 4.01
CA VAL A 37 7.27 -11.65 3.34
C VAL A 37 6.98 -13.04 2.78
N GLY A 38 7.64 -13.38 1.68
CA GLY A 38 7.50 -14.72 1.08
C GLY A 38 8.22 -14.81 -0.26
N LYS A 39 8.45 -16.03 -0.73
CA LYS A 39 9.07 -16.30 -2.04
C LYS A 39 8.19 -15.78 -3.19
N SER A 40 8.78 -15.59 -4.37
CA SER A 40 7.98 -15.31 -5.58
C SER A 40 6.95 -16.44 -5.79
N GLY A 41 5.73 -16.05 -6.19
CA GLY A 41 4.63 -17.01 -6.40
C GLY A 41 3.96 -17.53 -5.13
N SER A 42 4.32 -17.08 -3.92
CA SER A 42 3.69 -17.55 -2.67
C SER A 42 2.27 -17.03 -2.41
N GLY A 43 1.75 -16.10 -3.23
CA GLY A 43 0.41 -15.55 -3.10
C GLY A 43 0.35 -14.12 -2.55
N LYS A 44 1.49 -13.43 -2.36
CA LYS A 44 1.56 -12.04 -1.84
C LYS A 44 0.73 -11.06 -2.66
N THR A 45 1.00 -10.97 -3.95
CA THR A 45 0.27 -10.07 -4.87
C THR A 45 -1.22 -10.44 -4.96
N THR A 46 -1.54 -11.75 -4.90
CA THR A 46 -2.93 -12.22 -4.84
C THR A 46 -3.63 -11.72 -3.56
N LEU A 47 -2.95 -11.80 -2.41
CA LEU A 47 -3.50 -11.28 -1.15
C LEU A 47 -3.71 -9.76 -1.23
N LEU A 48 -2.75 -9.01 -1.80
CA LEU A 48 -2.91 -7.56 -2.02
C LEU A 48 -4.09 -7.23 -2.96
N SER A 49 -4.28 -8.00 -4.04
CA SER A 49 -5.42 -7.81 -4.96
C SER A 49 -6.76 -7.97 -4.24
N LEU A 50 -6.86 -8.94 -3.33
CA LEU A 50 -8.07 -9.17 -2.54
C LEU A 50 -8.29 -8.08 -1.49
N ILE A 51 -7.24 -7.70 -0.75
CA ILE A 51 -7.28 -6.63 0.27
C ILE A 51 -7.64 -5.29 -0.38
N SER A 52 -7.09 -5.00 -1.56
CA SER A 52 -7.40 -3.76 -2.29
C SER A 52 -8.76 -3.78 -2.99
N GLY A 53 -9.51 -4.87 -2.93
CA GLY A 53 -10.81 -4.99 -3.57
C GLY A 53 -10.76 -5.08 -5.10
N LEU A 54 -9.59 -5.34 -5.69
CA LEU A 54 -9.44 -5.59 -7.14
C LEU A 54 -10.05 -6.93 -7.53
N ASP A 55 -9.94 -7.92 -6.64
CA ASP A 55 -10.46 -9.27 -6.86
C ASP A 55 -11.43 -9.68 -5.74
N VAL A 56 -12.11 -10.80 -5.90
CA VAL A 56 -13.08 -11.36 -4.94
C VAL A 56 -12.61 -12.72 -4.47
N SER A 57 -12.60 -12.95 -3.16
CA SER A 57 -12.23 -14.24 -2.59
C SER A 57 -13.19 -15.34 -3.02
N THR A 58 -12.67 -16.55 -3.26
CA THR A 58 -13.48 -17.73 -3.54
C THR A 58 -14.08 -18.34 -2.27
N GLY A 59 -13.56 -18.01 -1.09
CA GLY A 59 -14.10 -18.39 0.22
C GLY A 59 -13.57 -17.48 1.32
N GLY A 60 -14.26 -17.45 2.46
CA GLY A 60 -13.94 -16.54 3.56
C GLY A 60 -14.27 -15.10 3.24
N ASP A 61 -13.98 -14.20 4.16
CA ASP A 61 -14.42 -12.81 4.11
C ASP A 61 -13.28 -11.83 4.45
N ILE A 62 -13.37 -10.63 3.86
CA ILE A 62 -12.55 -9.46 4.22
C ILE A 62 -13.52 -8.38 4.70
N LEU A 63 -13.32 -7.95 5.94
CA LEU A 63 -14.12 -6.93 6.59
C LEU A 63 -13.30 -5.64 6.69
N TYR A 64 -13.82 -4.54 6.19
CA TYR A 64 -13.29 -3.19 6.37
C TYR A 64 -14.24 -2.37 7.23
N ASN A 65 -13.77 -1.85 8.36
CA ASN A 65 -14.63 -1.18 9.36
C ASN A 65 -15.89 -2.01 9.70
N GLY A 66 -15.75 -3.34 9.79
CA GLY A 66 -16.86 -4.27 10.06
C GLY A 66 -17.75 -4.60 8.87
N ASN A 67 -17.57 -3.97 7.71
CA ASN A 67 -18.36 -4.22 6.50
C ASN A 67 -17.64 -5.18 5.56
N ASN A 68 -18.33 -6.21 5.08
CA ASN A 68 -17.77 -7.19 4.16
C ASN A 68 -17.54 -6.57 2.77
N LEU A 69 -16.32 -6.68 2.22
CA LEU A 69 -15.97 -6.15 0.90
C LEU A 69 -16.83 -6.73 -0.24
N LYS A 70 -17.43 -7.90 -0.05
CA LYS A 70 -18.37 -8.49 -1.03
C LYS A 70 -19.70 -7.74 -1.09
N GLN A 71 -20.06 -6.97 -0.06
CA GLN A 71 -21.34 -6.30 0.10
C GLN A 71 -21.29 -4.79 -0.13
N ILE A 72 -20.10 -4.21 -0.23
CA ILE A 72 -19.91 -2.78 -0.48
C ILE A 72 -19.51 -2.51 -1.94
N ASN A 73 -19.68 -1.25 -2.38
CA ASN A 73 -19.16 -0.82 -3.67
C ASN A 73 -17.62 -0.81 -3.62
N ARG A 74 -16.98 -1.76 -4.31
CA ARG A 74 -15.53 -1.91 -4.32
C ARG A 74 -14.79 -0.80 -5.09
N ASP A 75 -15.45 -0.14 -6.04
CA ASP A 75 -14.88 1.02 -6.74
C ASP A 75 -14.79 2.21 -5.79
N ASP A 76 -15.84 2.46 -5.02
CA ASP A 76 -15.84 3.47 -3.95
C ASP A 76 -14.81 3.15 -2.86
N TYR A 77 -14.69 1.90 -2.46
CA TYR A 77 -13.69 1.44 -1.49
C TYR A 77 -12.27 1.72 -1.98
N ARG A 78 -11.95 1.34 -3.23
CA ARG A 78 -10.65 1.64 -3.83
C ARG A 78 -10.39 3.12 -3.98
N ALA A 79 -11.40 3.88 -4.39
CA ALA A 79 -11.26 5.31 -4.64
C ALA A 79 -11.10 6.14 -3.36
N LYS A 80 -11.59 5.66 -2.21
CA LYS A 80 -11.70 6.48 -0.98
C LYS A 80 -10.94 5.93 0.22
N SER A 81 -10.74 4.61 0.30
CA SER A 81 -10.22 3.95 1.50
C SER A 81 -8.83 3.35 1.34
N ILE A 82 -8.39 3.11 0.09
CA ILE A 82 -7.13 2.43 -0.23
C ILE A 82 -6.22 3.33 -1.04
N GLY A 83 -4.98 3.51 -0.58
CA GLY A 83 -3.88 4.04 -1.38
C GLY A 83 -2.93 2.91 -1.79
N VAL A 84 -2.57 2.82 -3.07
CA VAL A 84 -1.66 1.77 -3.55
C VAL A 84 -0.38 2.38 -4.10
N VAL A 85 0.75 1.89 -3.57
CA VAL A 85 2.12 2.21 -3.98
C VAL A 85 2.71 0.99 -4.69
N PHE A 86 3.17 1.16 -5.92
CA PHE A 86 3.69 0.10 -6.77
C PHE A 86 5.21 0.17 -6.91
N GLN A 87 5.84 -0.97 -7.14
CA GLN A 87 7.27 -1.07 -7.46
C GLN A 87 7.63 -0.31 -8.75
N SER A 88 6.78 -0.33 -9.77
CA SER A 88 6.97 0.35 -11.06
C SER A 88 6.33 1.73 -11.12
N TYR A 89 6.05 2.33 -9.95
CA TYR A 89 5.47 3.67 -9.75
C TYR A 89 4.07 3.85 -10.35
N ASN A 90 3.78 3.31 -11.52
CA ASN A 90 2.50 3.40 -12.27
C ASN A 90 2.01 4.84 -12.45
N LEU A 91 2.93 5.77 -12.74
CA LEU A 91 2.65 7.18 -12.98
C LEU A 91 2.38 7.45 -14.47
N LEU A 92 1.62 8.51 -14.76
CA LEU A 92 1.45 9.02 -16.11
C LEU A 92 2.72 9.75 -16.53
N LEU A 93 3.54 9.10 -17.36
CA LEU A 93 4.89 9.54 -17.69
C LEU A 93 4.97 10.91 -18.40
N ASN A 94 3.96 11.24 -19.21
CA ASN A 94 3.87 12.51 -19.96
C ASN A 94 3.22 13.64 -19.17
N ALA A 95 2.64 13.35 -18.00
CA ALA A 95 2.10 14.33 -17.07
C ALA A 95 3.17 14.78 -16.06
N THR A 96 2.95 15.91 -15.41
CA THR A 96 3.76 16.39 -14.31
C THR A 96 3.44 15.63 -13.02
N ALA A 97 4.27 15.79 -11.98
CA ALA A 97 3.98 15.21 -10.69
C ALA A 97 2.65 15.73 -10.13
N VAL A 98 2.43 17.05 -10.15
CA VAL A 98 1.20 17.65 -9.66
C VAL A 98 -0.04 17.17 -10.43
N GLU A 99 0.05 16.99 -11.76
CA GLU A 99 -1.07 16.47 -12.57
C GLU A 99 -1.42 15.02 -12.20
N ASN A 100 -0.45 14.17 -11.89
CA ASN A 100 -0.70 12.81 -11.40
C ASN A 100 -1.51 12.80 -10.10
N ILE A 101 -1.22 13.72 -9.16
CA ILE A 101 -1.95 13.84 -7.91
C ILE A 101 -3.37 14.36 -8.16
N VAL A 102 -3.50 15.45 -8.92
CA VAL A 102 -4.81 16.07 -9.25
C VAL A 102 -5.73 15.07 -9.95
N LEU A 103 -5.19 14.23 -10.85
CA LEU A 103 -5.98 13.18 -11.50
C LEU A 103 -6.52 12.18 -10.47
N SER A 104 -5.69 11.71 -9.52
CA SER A 104 -6.13 10.82 -8.45
C SER A 104 -7.26 11.44 -7.62
N MET A 105 -7.13 12.73 -7.28
CA MET A 105 -8.17 13.49 -6.57
C MET A 105 -9.48 13.60 -7.37
N ASN A 106 -9.39 13.71 -8.70
CA ASN A 106 -10.58 13.76 -9.56
C ASN A 106 -11.29 12.40 -9.61
N ILE A 107 -10.53 11.31 -9.75
CA ILE A 107 -11.06 9.95 -9.78
C ILE A 107 -11.74 9.59 -8.45
N SER A 108 -11.16 9.98 -7.32
CA SER A 108 -11.73 9.71 -5.99
C SER A 108 -12.93 10.60 -5.64
N GLY A 109 -13.25 11.59 -6.48
CA GLY A 109 -14.32 12.55 -6.20
C GLY A 109 -13.99 13.51 -5.05
N SER A 110 -12.70 13.82 -4.83
CA SER A 110 -12.26 14.74 -3.76
C SER A 110 -12.99 16.08 -3.83
N GLY A 111 -13.57 16.49 -2.69
CA GLY A 111 -14.25 17.78 -2.52
C GLY A 111 -13.32 18.98 -2.37
N GLU A 112 -11.99 18.78 -2.43
CA GLU A 112 -11.00 19.87 -2.33
C GLU A 112 -11.21 20.91 -3.45
N LYS A 113 -11.42 22.17 -3.06
CA LYS A 113 -11.71 23.27 -4.01
C LYS A 113 -10.49 23.65 -4.86
N ASN A 114 -9.30 23.66 -4.25
CA ASN A 114 -8.04 23.96 -4.94
C ASN A 114 -7.13 22.74 -4.96
N LYS A 115 -7.48 21.76 -5.81
CA LYS A 115 -6.76 20.48 -5.92
C LYS A 115 -5.29 20.67 -6.26
N LYS A 116 -4.95 21.66 -7.09
CA LYS A 116 -3.57 21.92 -7.49
C LYS A 116 -2.73 22.38 -6.30
N GLU A 117 -3.22 23.29 -5.50
CA GLU A 117 -2.54 23.78 -4.30
C GLU A 117 -2.43 22.67 -3.24
N TYR A 118 -3.48 21.85 -3.08
CA TYR A 118 -3.42 20.69 -2.21
C TYR A 118 -2.35 19.70 -2.67
N ALA A 119 -2.25 19.43 -3.97
CA ALA A 119 -1.25 18.55 -4.54
C ALA A 119 0.19 19.06 -4.27
N TYR A 120 0.45 20.36 -4.42
CA TYR A 120 1.75 20.94 -4.06
C TYR A 120 2.09 20.74 -2.57
N ARG A 121 1.15 21.02 -1.67
CA ARG A 121 1.36 20.79 -0.23
C ARG A 121 1.63 19.33 0.10
N LEU A 122 0.96 18.41 -0.60
CA LEU A 122 1.15 16.99 -0.39
C LEU A 122 2.52 16.53 -0.88
N LEU A 123 2.97 17.04 -2.05
CA LEU A 123 4.30 16.76 -2.61
C LEU A 123 5.41 17.34 -1.72
N ASP A 124 5.25 18.56 -1.23
CA ASP A 124 6.21 19.21 -0.31
C ASP A 124 6.42 18.40 0.98
N LYS A 125 5.34 17.87 1.57
CA LYS A 125 5.40 17.00 2.77
C LYS A 125 6.25 15.75 2.61
N ILE A 126 6.47 15.31 1.38
CA ILE A 126 7.28 14.12 1.06
C ILE A 126 8.60 14.47 0.35
N GLY A 127 9.02 15.74 0.46
CA GLY A 127 10.29 16.22 -0.04
C GLY A 127 10.36 16.43 -1.56
N ILE A 128 9.23 16.74 -2.20
CA ILE A 128 9.16 17.15 -3.62
C ILE A 128 8.79 18.63 -3.67
N ASP A 129 9.75 19.48 -4.00
CA ASP A 129 9.55 20.91 -4.14
C ASP A 129 8.67 21.28 -5.35
N LYS A 130 8.25 22.54 -5.41
CA LYS A 130 7.35 23.02 -6.46
C LYS A 130 7.98 22.96 -7.86
N GLU A 131 9.26 23.21 -8.00
CA GLU A 131 9.95 23.14 -9.28
C GLU A 131 9.95 21.69 -9.82
N THR A 132 10.28 20.74 -8.96
CA THR A 132 10.24 19.31 -9.27
C THR A 132 8.80 18.83 -9.53
N ALA A 133 7.82 19.34 -8.77
CA ALA A 133 6.39 19.01 -8.93
C ALA A 133 5.83 19.40 -10.31
N ASP A 134 6.37 20.44 -10.94
CA ASP A 134 5.98 20.91 -12.28
C ASP A 134 6.77 20.21 -13.42
N ARG A 135 7.71 19.32 -13.11
CA ARG A 135 8.41 18.50 -14.11
C ARG A 135 7.59 17.27 -14.51
N LYS A 136 7.72 16.88 -15.78
CA LYS A 136 7.17 15.61 -16.27
C LYS A 136 7.87 14.42 -15.61
N ILE A 137 7.12 13.37 -15.32
CA ILE A 137 7.62 12.15 -14.64
C ILE A 137 8.85 11.57 -15.33
N LEU A 138 8.91 11.57 -16.66
CA LEU A 138 10.07 11.08 -17.44
C LEU A 138 11.40 11.80 -17.13
N LYS A 139 11.36 12.98 -16.50
CA LYS A 139 12.56 13.79 -16.17
C LYS A 139 12.98 13.63 -14.71
N LEU A 140 12.36 12.73 -13.96
CA LEU A 140 12.55 12.56 -12.53
C LEU A 140 13.31 11.27 -12.23
N SER A 141 14.09 11.27 -11.16
CA SER A 141 14.79 10.09 -10.64
C SER A 141 13.79 9.03 -10.13
N GLY A 142 14.26 7.80 -9.97
CA GLY A 142 13.44 6.71 -9.41
C GLY A 142 12.90 7.02 -8.02
N GLY A 143 13.72 7.62 -7.15
CA GLY A 143 13.30 8.04 -5.80
C GLY A 143 12.24 9.13 -5.82
N GLU A 144 12.39 10.15 -6.70
CA GLU A 144 11.34 11.18 -6.88
C GLU A 144 10.04 10.57 -7.41
N GLN A 145 10.11 9.67 -8.39
CA GLN A 145 8.94 8.98 -8.92
C GLN A 145 8.25 8.15 -7.84
N GLN A 146 9.00 7.46 -6.98
CA GLN A 146 8.41 6.69 -5.88
C GLN A 146 7.74 7.59 -4.85
N ARG A 147 8.37 8.70 -4.45
CA ARG A 147 7.74 9.71 -3.58
C ARG A 147 6.43 10.22 -4.19
N ILE A 148 6.42 10.55 -5.48
CA ILE A 148 5.20 10.97 -6.18
C ILE A 148 4.14 9.85 -6.19
N GLY A 149 4.55 8.59 -6.36
CA GLY A 149 3.65 7.44 -6.24
C GLY A 149 2.99 7.35 -4.87
N ILE A 150 3.74 7.63 -3.79
CA ILE A 150 3.20 7.72 -2.43
C ILE A 150 2.25 8.90 -2.29
N ALA A 151 2.62 10.11 -2.76
CA ALA A 151 1.72 11.27 -2.72
C ALA A 151 0.41 11.02 -3.48
N ARG A 152 0.48 10.36 -4.63
CA ARG A 152 -0.71 9.95 -5.38
C ARG A 152 -1.59 9.00 -4.57
N ALA A 153 -1.00 8.03 -3.88
CA ALA A 153 -1.74 7.13 -3.01
C ALA A 153 -2.42 7.86 -1.85
N LEU A 154 -1.84 8.97 -1.38
CA LEU A 154 -2.38 9.81 -0.30
C LEU A 154 -3.37 10.89 -0.77
N ALA A 155 -3.56 11.07 -2.07
CA ALA A 155 -4.31 12.20 -2.65
C ALA A 155 -5.77 12.32 -2.18
N HIS A 156 -6.36 11.24 -1.70
CA HIS A 156 -7.73 11.16 -1.17
C HIS A 156 -7.80 10.79 0.32
N ASP A 157 -6.67 10.89 1.03
CA ASP A 157 -6.53 10.61 2.46
C ASP A 157 -7.04 9.23 2.91
N PRO A 158 -6.57 8.13 2.29
CA PRO A 158 -7.05 6.78 2.59
C PRO A 158 -6.67 6.33 4.00
N ASP A 159 -7.45 5.40 4.58
CA ASP A 159 -7.12 4.76 5.86
C ASP A 159 -6.03 3.70 5.73
N ILE A 160 -5.93 3.05 4.56
CA ILE A 160 -5.01 1.94 4.30
C ILE A 160 -4.07 2.30 3.14
N ILE A 161 -2.77 2.13 3.37
CA ILE A 161 -1.74 2.21 2.34
C ILE A 161 -1.22 0.79 2.09
N ILE A 162 -1.32 0.34 0.86
CA ILE A 162 -0.76 -0.93 0.40
C ILE A 162 0.46 -0.63 -0.46
N ALA A 163 1.60 -1.25 -0.16
CA ALA A 163 2.83 -1.09 -0.92
C ALA A 163 3.36 -2.45 -1.41
N ASP A 164 3.43 -2.62 -2.72
CA ASP A 164 3.99 -3.82 -3.36
C ASP A 164 5.42 -3.53 -3.79
N GLU A 165 6.41 -4.11 -3.06
CA GLU A 165 7.86 -3.94 -3.26
C GLU A 165 8.26 -2.45 -3.45
N PRO A 166 7.92 -1.55 -2.50
CA PRO A 166 7.99 -0.11 -2.72
C PRO A 166 9.41 0.43 -2.91
N THR A 167 10.44 -0.38 -2.65
CA THR A 167 11.84 0.03 -2.72
C THR A 167 12.67 -0.87 -3.65
N GLY A 168 12.03 -1.81 -4.36
CA GLY A 168 12.72 -2.83 -5.15
C GLY A 168 13.60 -2.31 -6.29
N ASN A 169 13.42 -1.06 -6.72
CA ASN A 169 14.17 -0.42 -7.81
C ASN A 169 15.05 0.75 -7.33
N LEU A 170 15.25 0.90 -6.01
CA LEU A 170 15.94 2.04 -5.40
C LEU A 170 17.28 1.62 -4.79
N ASP A 171 18.19 2.60 -4.68
CA ASP A 171 19.41 2.44 -3.91
C ASP A 171 19.14 2.44 -2.39
N ASN A 172 20.16 2.08 -1.61
CA ASN A 172 20.01 1.87 -0.16
C ASN A 172 19.64 3.14 0.63
N GLU A 173 20.07 4.32 0.19
CA GLU A 173 19.78 5.59 0.85
C GLU A 173 18.31 5.98 0.58
N THR A 174 17.93 5.99 -0.69
CA THR A 174 16.56 6.25 -1.12
C THR A 174 15.57 5.23 -0.54
N GLU A 175 15.96 3.94 -0.40
CA GLU A 175 15.13 2.92 0.28
C GLU A 175 14.80 3.35 1.71
N ALA A 176 15.79 3.82 2.48
CA ALA A 176 15.60 4.26 3.86
C ALA A 176 14.59 5.43 3.94
N ASP A 177 14.78 6.45 3.08
CA ASP A 177 13.88 7.60 3.03
C ASP A 177 12.42 7.20 2.75
N ILE A 178 12.21 6.30 1.78
CA ILE A 178 10.86 5.80 1.44
C ILE A 178 10.24 5.06 2.62
N MET A 179 11.04 4.23 3.30
CA MET A 179 10.55 3.49 4.47
C MET A 179 10.24 4.39 5.65
N GLU A 180 11.00 5.47 5.87
CA GLU A 180 10.70 6.49 6.88
C GLU A 180 9.39 7.23 6.58
N ILE A 181 9.14 7.58 5.31
CA ILE A 181 7.86 8.17 4.90
C ILE A 181 6.71 7.21 5.24
N LEU A 182 6.81 5.93 4.83
CA LEU A 182 5.75 4.95 5.09
C LEU A 182 5.54 4.69 6.59
N ALA A 183 6.61 4.60 7.38
CA ALA A 183 6.54 4.47 8.84
C ALA A 183 5.88 5.70 9.49
N ASN A 184 6.23 6.91 9.03
CA ASN A 184 5.62 8.15 9.51
C ASN A 184 4.11 8.21 9.21
N LEU A 185 3.67 7.72 8.05
CA LEU A 185 2.24 7.63 7.72
C LEU A 185 1.49 6.72 8.70
N ALA A 186 2.10 5.61 9.12
CA ALA A 186 1.50 4.75 10.12
C ALA A 186 1.51 5.40 11.51
N HIS A 187 2.69 5.70 12.04
CA HIS A 187 2.86 6.03 13.45
C HIS A 187 2.38 7.42 13.83
N ASN A 188 2.50 8.42 12.90
CA ASN A 188 2.18 9.81 13.19
C ASN A 188 0.88 10.30 12.51
N GLN A 189 0.39 9.59 11.48
CA GLN A 189 -0.85 9.95 10.77
C GLN A 189 -1.94 8.88 10.90
N ASP A 190 -1.75 7.91 11.80
CA ASP A 190 -2.72 6.85 12.13
C ASP A 190 -3.22 6.04 10.91
N LYS A 191 -2.37 5.88 9.89
CA LYS A 191 -2.67 5.02 8.74
C LYS A 191 -2.35 3.56 9.04
N CYS A 192 -3.05 2.65 8.39
CA CYS A 192 -2.65 1.24 8.33
C CYS A 192 -1.75 1.04 7.10
N VAL A 193 -0.49 0.68 7.29
CA VAL A 193 0.46 0.47 6.20
C VAL A 193 0.76 -1.02 6.06
N ILE A 194 0.47 -1.60 4.87
CA ILE A 194 0.70 -3.01 4.57
C ILE A 194 1.70 -3.10 3.42
N ILE A 195 2.88 -3.63 3.70
CA ILE A 195 3.99 -3.73 2.74
C ILE A 195 4.22 -5.19 2.36
N VAL A 196 4.26 -5.48 1.09
CA VAL A 196 4.75 -6.75 0.57
C VAL A 196 6.18 -6.58 0.11
N THR A 197 7.08 -7.44 0.58
CA THR A 197 8.49 -7.38 0.19
C THR A 197 9.21 -8.72 0.40
N HIS A 198 10.38 -8.87 -0.22
CA HIS A 198 11.36 -9.91 0.08
C HIS A 198 12.60 -9.35 0.80
N SER A 199 12.68 -8.02 1.01
CA SER A 199 13.80 -7.35 1.69
C SER A 199 13.69 -7.50 3.21
N LYS A 200 14.75 -8.03 3.83
CA LYS A 200 14.88 -8.07 5.30
C LYS A 200 15.00 -6.66 5.90
N LYS A 201 15.65 -5.74 5.18
CA LYS A 201 15.84 -4.37 5.62
C LYS A 201 14.49 -3.63 5.67
N VAL A 202 13.66 -3.76 4.64
CA VAL A 202 12.29 -3.23 4.64
C VAL A 202 11.48 -3.81 5.80
N SER A 203 11.59 -5.13 6.05
CA SER A 203 10.88 -5.79 7.15
C SER A 203 11.30 -5.28 8.54
N SER A 204 12.49 -4.69 8.69
CA SER A 204 12.93 -4.14 9.98
C SER A 204 12.16 -2.88 10.42
N TYR A 205 11.45 -2.22 9.50
CA TYR A 205 10.57 -1.07 9.81
C TYR A 205 9.18 -1.49 10.29
N ALA A 206 8.83 -2.79 10.19
CA ALA A 206 7.49 -3.26 10.54
C ALA A 206 7.30 -3.46 12.04
N ASP A 207 6.09 -3.16 12.50
CA ASP A 207 5.62 -3.48 13.84
C ASP A 207 5.26 -4.98 13.94
N ASP A 208 4.61 -5.50 12.88
CA ASP A 208 4.24 -6.91 12.77
C ASP A 208 4.69 -7.48 11.40
N ILE A 209 5.31 -8.66 11.42
CA ILE A 209 5.75 -9.37 10.21
C ILE A 209 4.99 -10.68 10.06
N TYR A 210 4.47 -10.91 8.86
CA TYR A 210 3.84 -12.16 8.46
C TYR A 210 4.61 -12.83 7.32
N GLY A 211 4.83 -14.14 7.45
CA GLY A 211 5.34 -14.97 6.37
C GLY A 211 4.19 -15.61 5.58
N ILE A 212 4.26 -15.57 4.25
CA ILE A 212 3.32 -16.32 3.42
C ILE A 212 4.05 -17.47 2.71
N ALA A 213 3.59 -18.70 2.97
CA ALA A 213 4.10 -19.92 2.38
C ALA A 213 2.95 -20.92 2.15
N ASP A 214 2.95 -21.60 1.00
CA ASP A 214 1.92 -22.56 0.62
C ASP A 214 0.50 -22.02 0.78
N GLY A 215 0.32 -20.74 0.51
CA GLY A 215 -0.95 -20.03 0.61
C GLY A 215 -1.41 -19.72 2.05
N LYS A 216 -0.61 -20.01 3.07
CA LYS A 216 -0.91 -19.72 4.47
C LYS A 216 -0.11 -18.52 4.95
N LEU A 217 -0.76 -17.66 5.74
CA LEU A 217 -0.13 -16.52 6.39
C LEU A 217 0.15 -16.86 7.84
N VAL A 218 1.39 -16.73 8.27
CA VAL A 218 1.80 -17.02 9.64
C VAL A 218 2.60 -15.85 10.22
N PRO A 219 2.41 -15.47 11.48
CA PRO A 219 3.22 -14.44 12.12
C PRO A 219 4.68 -14.91 12.21
N VAL A 220 5.61 -14.03 11.85
CA VAL A 220 7.04 -14.23 12.03
C VAL A 220 7.42 -13.56 13.34
N ARG A 221 7.85 -14.34 14.36
CA ARG A 221 8.37 -13.76 15.62
C ARG A 221 9.68 -13.05 15.31
N ILE A 222 9.68 -11.72 15.42
CA ILE A 222 10.93 -10.96 15.55
C ILE A 222 11.39 -11.22 16.97
N GLY A 223 12.65 -11.68 17.15
CA GLY A 223 13.25 -11.72 18.47
C GLY A 223 13.15 -10.33 19.10
N ASN A 224 12.74 -10.25 20.36
CA ASN A 224 12.53 -9.01 21.11
C ASN A 224 13.61 -7.98 20.74
N LYS A 225 13.22 -6.86 20.13
CA LYS A 225 13.99 -5.64 20.18
C LYS A 225 13.89 -5.18 21.64
N ASN A 226 14.89 -5.52 22.47
CA ASN A 226 15.07 -4.80 23.72
C ASN A 226 15.22 -3.32 23.36
N PRO A 227 14.40 -2.42 23.92
CA PRO A 227 14.67 -1.00 23.81
C PRO A 227 16.00 -0.74 24.55
N ALA A 228 16.99 -0.23 23.84
CA ALA A 228 18.20 0.32 24.41
C ALA A 228 17.89 1.70 24.99
#